data_c15b4818acc5a6e66e614210e8cc3f3e
#
_entry.id   c15b4818acc5a6e66e614210e8cc3f3e
#
_cell.length_a   1.000
_cell.length_b   1.000
_cell.length_c   1.000
_cell.angle_alpha   90.00
_cell.angle_beta   90.00
_cell.angle_gamma   90.00
#
_symmetry.space_group_name_H-M   'P 1'
#
loop_
_entity.id
_entity.type
_entity.pdbx_description
1 polymer ?
#
loop_
_entity_poly.entity_id
_entity_poly.type
_entity_poly.pdbx_seq_one_letter_code
_entity_poly.pdbx_strand_id
1 'polypeptide(L)'
;MQDQVTVIPINAGFYSTDAGASLGVLPRAIWEKTISVDDKHRLRMRINLLLIKDEERLILIDTGIGNKLNDKKKKIYNYTDFLLPNSLQEVGFSCLDITDVILTHLHFDHAGGIVSEFDGVMQLTFPNATHWVQKAEWEIAKTPDMLNAAAYNYQVDLALLEEKGKLKLVDGEHQISEHVEVMKVGGHTEGFQIVKLNFPDCKAVFAGDIIPTEPHLYLPVISAYEISRKDTFKAKLMIKELNIPIFFSHDTEVWST
;
A
#
# COMPACT_ATOMS: atom_id res chain seq x y z
N MET A 1 15.74 -29.51 -0.21
CA MET A 1 16.09 -28.20 -0.82
C MET A 1 15.49 -27.18 0.11
N GLN A 2 16.28 -26.24 0.66
CA GLN A 2 15.68 -25.13 1.43
C GLN A 2 14.81 -24.36 0.43
N ASP A 3 13.52 -24.25 0.71
CA ASP A 3 12.61 -23.45 -0.09
C ASP A 3 13.05 -21.99 0.06
N GLN A 4 13.61 -21.45 -1.03
CA GLN A 4 14.20 -20.13 -1.04
C GLN A 4 13.05 -19.10 -1.07
N VAL A 5 12.87 -18.38 0.03
CA VAL A 5 11.94 -17.25 0.05
C VAL A 5 12.40 -16.20 -0.96
N THR A 6 11.46 -15.71 -1.76
CA THR A 6 11.75 -14.73 -2.81
C THR A 6 10.86 -13.50 -2.65
N VAL A 7 11.46 -12.31 -2.73
CA VAL A 7 10.75 -11.02 -2.71
C VAL A 7 10.91 -10.36 -4.08
N ILE A 8 9.80 -10.04 -4.70
CA ILE A 8 9.75 -9.46 -6.06
C ILE A 8 8.96 -8.14 -5.97
N PRO A 9 9.60 -7.00 -6.25
CA PRO A 9 8.90 -5.74 -6.39
C PRO A 9 7.97 -5.75 -7.61
N ILE A 10 6.75 -5.33 -7.44
CA ILE A 10 5.72 -5.24 -8.49
C ILE A 10 5.33 -3.78 -8.68
N ASN A 11 5.30 -3.32 -9.93
CA ASN A 11 4.79 -2.00 -10.28
C ASN A 11 3.31 -2.10 -10.66
N ALA A 12 2.43 -1.51 -9.86
CA ALA A 12 0.99 -1.50 -10.14
C ALA A 12 0.53 -0.26 -10.94
N GLY A 13 1.44 0.66 -11.25
CA GLY A 13 1.15 1.86 -12.04
C GLY A 13 1.78 3.12 -11.45
N PHE A 14 1.32 4.25 -11.98
CA PHE A 14 1.74 5.57 -11.52
C PHE A 14 0.53 6.47 -11.33
N TYR A 15 0.61 7.34 -10.34
CA TYR A 15 -0.35 8.41 -10.14
C TYR A 15 0.37 9.68 -9.66
N SER A 16 -0.36 10.75 -9.46
CA SER A 16 0.21 11.99 -8.94
C SER A 16 -0.68 12.53 -7.82
N THR A 17 -0.05 13.02 -6.77
CA THR A 17 -0.72 13.59 -5.60
C THR A 17 -0.23 15.01 -5.33
N ASP A 18 -0.99 15.84 -4.62
CA ASP A 18 -0.60 17.20 -4.27
C ASP A 18 0.68 17.21 -3.42
N ALA A 19 1.69 17.95 -3.85
CA ALA A 19 2.99 18.01 -3.18
C ALA A 19 2.90 18.64 -1.79
N GLY A 20 2.05 19.66 -1.63
CA GLY A 20 1.84 20.29 -0.33
C GLY A 20 1.20 19.36 0.68
N ALA A 21 0.22 18.56 0.23
CA ALA A 21 -0.40 17.57 1.08
C ALA A 21 0.57 16.42 1.42
N SER A 22 1.31 15.90 0.44
CA SER A 22 2.26 14.80 0.66
C SER A 22 3.44 15.19 1.55
N LEU A 23 3.94 16.43 1.41
CA LEU A 23 5.09 16.93 2.16
C LEU A 23 4.69 17.72 3.42
N GLY A 24 3.39 17.87 3.65
CA GLY A 24 2.82 18.44 4.87
C GLY A 24 3.30 19.87 5.14
N VAL A 25 3.84 20.08 6.33
CA VAL A 25 4.29 21.42 6.78
C VAL A 25 5.72 21.77 6.36
N LEU A 26 6.42 20.89 5.62
CA LEU A 26 7.76 21.22 5.14
C LEU A 26 7.68 22.38 4.14
N PRO A 27 8.39 23.51 4.37
CA PRO A 27 8.30 24.65 3.48
C PRO A 27 8.74 24.33 2.05
N ARG A 28 7.97 24.79 1.07
CA ARG A 28 8.27 24.58 -0.35
C ARG A 28 9.70 24.99 -0.72
N ALA A 29 10.19 26.12 -0.22
CA ALA A 29 11.54 26.61 -0.46
C ALA A 29 12.65 25.63 0.00
N ILE A 30 12.32 24.64 0.82
CA ILE A 30 13.24 23.56 1.24
C ILE A 30 13.14 22.40 0.27
N TRP A 31 11.95 21.83 0.08
CA TRP A 31 11.79 20.59 -0.66
C TRP A 31 11.88 20.77 -2.19
N GLU A 32 11.53 21.93 -2.75
CA GLU A 32 11.61 22.17 -4.21
C GLU A 32 13.04 22.14 -4.78
N LYS A 33 14.05 22.10 -3.91
CA LYS A 33 15.46 21.97 -4.32
C LYS A 33 15.83 20.55 -4.77
N THR A 34 15.09 19.56 -4.29
CA THR A 34 15.39 18.12 -4.50
C THR A 34 14.19 17.34 -5.03
N ILE A 35 12.98 17.84 -4.84
CA ILE A 35 11.74 17.16 -5.22
C ILE A 35 11.10 17.91 -6.38
N SER A 36 10.95 17.24 -7.52
CA SER A 36 10.31 17.79 -8.71
C SER A 36 8.80 17.60 -8.67
N VAL A 37 8.07 18.59 -9.17
CA VAL A 37 6.61 18.55 -9.30
C VAL A 37 6.21 18.95 -10.73
N ASP A 38 5.01 18.56 -11.15
CA ASP A 38 4.45 19.00 -12.43
C ASP A 38 3.92 20.47 -12.37
N ASP A 39 3.38 20.95 -13.49
CA ASP A 39 2.79 22.29 -13.63
C ASP A 39 1.58 22.53 -12.71
N LYS A 40 0.98 21.48 -12.16
CA LYS A 40 -0.11 21.50 -11.18
C LYS A 40 0.35 21.27 -9.74
N HIS A 41 1.66 21.35 -9.51
CA HIS A 41 2.28 21.10 -8.19
C HIS A 41 2.01 19.71 -7.63
N ARG A 42 1.95 18.68 -8.51
CA ARG A 42 1.76 17.30 -8.09
C ARG A 42 3.07 16.54 -8.13
N LEU A 43 3.28 15.70 -7.11
CA LEU A 43 4.32 14.68 -7.09
C LEU A 43 3.88 13.48 -7.94
N ARG A 44 4.77 12.99 -8.77
CA ARG A 44 4.56 11.68 -9.42
C ARG A 44 4.95 10.58 -8.45
N MET A 45 4.00 9.71 -8.17
CA MET A 45 4.14 8.55 -7.28
C MET A 45 4.12 7.26 -8.12
N ARG A 46 5.02 6.35 -7.81
CA ARG A 46 4.93 4.97 -8.28
C ARG A 46 4.08 4.17 -7.28
N ILE A 47 3.35 3.18 -7.75
CA ILE A 47 2.60 2.26 -6.89
C ILE A 47 3.43 0.98 -6.78
N ASN A 48 4.21 0.88 -5.71
CA ASN A 48 5.06 -0.27 -5.43
C ASN A 48 4.33 -1.25 -4.54
N LEU A 49 4.25 -2.47 -4.98
CA LEU A 49 3.75 -3.61 -4.24
C LEU A 49 4.89 -4.61 -4.05
N LEU A 50 4.75 -5.53 -3.12
CA LEU A 50 5.67 -6.65 -2.99
C LEU A 50 4.95 -7.97 -3.17
N LEU A 51 5.49 -8.82 -4.04
CA LEU A 51 5.12 -10.20 -4.17
C LEU A 51 6.15 -11.06 -3.43
N ILE A 52 5.68 -11.89 -2.50
CA ILE A 52 6.53 -12.74 -1.66
C ILE A 52 6.12 -14.18 -1.94
N LYS A 53 7.07 -14.97 -2.39
CA LYS A 53 6.92 -16.42 -2.42
C LYS A 53 7.52 -16.99 -1.14
N ASP A 54 6.68 -17.55 -0.29
CA ASP A 54 7.04 -18.14 1.00
C ASP A 54 6.43 -19.53 1.09
N GLU A 55 7.23 -20.54 0.87
CA GLU A 55 6.83 -21.95 0.72
C GLU A 55 5.75 -22.09 -0.39
N GLU A 56 4.58 -22.63 -0.01
CA GLU A 56 3.42 -22.79 -0.90
C GLU A 56 2.57 -21.52 -1.02
N ARG A 57 2.92 -20.45 -0.31
CA ARG A 57 2.18 -19.19 -0.32
C ARG A 57 2.77 -18.21 -1.34
N LEU A 58 1.87 -17.53 -2.02
CA LEU A 58 2.20 -16.40 -2.87
C LEU A 58 1.44 -15.18 -2.32
N ILE A 59 2.17 -14.35 -1.58
CA ILE A 59 1.63 -13.25 -0.77
C ILE A 59 1.87 -11.94 -1.50
N LEU A 60 0.82 -11.17 -1.75
CA LEU A 60 0.90 -9.82 -2.33
C LEU A 60 0.63 -8.78 -1.24
N ILE A 61 1.48 -7.76 -1.12
CA ILE A 61 1.27 -6.62 -0.22
C ILE A 61 0.71 -5.46 -1.04
N ASP A 62 -0.49 -4.99 -0.68
CA ASP A 62 -1.33 -3.99 -1.34
C ASP A 62 -1.75 -4.38 -2.78
N THR A 63 -2.62 -3.59 -3.40
CA THR A 63 -3.22 -3.92 -4.71
C THR A 63 -3.25 -2.74 -5.68
N GLY A 64 -2.85 -1.55 -5.23
CA GLY A 64 -2.89 -0.33 -6.03
C GLY A 64 -4.30 0.20 -6.28
N ILE A 65 -4.41 1.13 -7.23
CA ILE A 65 -5.64 1.90 -7.52
C ILE A 65 -6.71 1.06 -8.25
N GLY A 66 -6.29 0.05 -9.01
CA GLY A 66 -7.22 -0.71 -9.85
C GLY A 66 -7.65 0.03 -11.13
N ASN A 67 -8.69 -0.49 -11.79
CA ASN A 67 -9.15 0.01 -13.11
C ASN A 67 -10.48 0.79 -13.08
N LYS A 68 -11.01 1.09 -11.88
CA LYS A 68 -12.38 1.63 -11.71
C LYS A 68 -12.46 3.17 -11.57
N LEU A 69 -11.33 3.88 -11.61
CA LEU A 69 -11.37 5.33 -11.55
C LEU A 69 -12.10 5.92 -12.75
N ASN A 70 -13.05 6.83 -12.49
CA ASN A 70 -13.67 7.60 -13.55
C ASN A 70 -12.70 8.63 -14.16
N ASP A 71 -13.02 9.14 -15.34
CA ASP A 71 -12.17 10.08 -16.10
C ASP A 71 -11.81 11.34 -15.32
N LYS A 72 -12.71 11.83 -14.45
CA LYS A 72 -12.43 13.00 -13.60
C LYS A 72 -11.33 12.70 -12.60
N LYS A 73 -11.42 11.58 -11.88
CA LYS A 73 -10.39 11.14 -10.92
C LYS A 73 -9.08 10.79 -11.62
N LYS A 74 -9.13 10.11 -12.79
CA LYS A 74 -7.93 9.84 -13.60
C LYS A 74 -7.18 11.12 -13.94
N LYS A 75 -7.89 12.19 -14.35
CA LYS A 75 -7.28 13.51 -14.64
C LYS A 75 -6.73 14.21 -13.40
N ILE A 76 -7.42 14.14 -12.25
CA ILE A 76 -6.96 14.72 -10.98
C ILE A 76 -5.65 14.08 -10.56
N TYR A 77 -5.63 12.74 -10.50
CA TYR A 77 -4.48 11.97 -10.03
C TYR A 77 -3.45 11.67 -11.13
N ASN A 78 -3.67 12.14 -12.37
CA ASN A 78 -2.81 11.80 -13.51
C ASN A 78 -2.53 10.29 -13.58
N TYR A 79 -3.54 9.50 -13.25
CA TYR A 79 -3.46 8.04 -13.25
C TYR A 79 -3.62 7.52 -14.66
N THR A 80 -2.75 6.62 -15.08
CA THR A 80 -2.77 6.09 -16.44
C THR A 80 -3.47 4.76 -16.51
N ASP A 81 -2.83 3.71 -16.00
CA ASP A 81 -3.27 2.34 -16.20
C ASP A 81 -3.07 1.47 -14.95
N PHE A 82 -3.91 0.45 -14.85
CA PHE A 82 -3.77 -0.62 -13.87
C PHE A 82 -2.80 -1.69 -14.38
N LEU A 83 -1.53 -1.56 -14.01
CA LEU A 83 -0.47 -2.43 -14.53
C LEU A 83 -0.34 -3.76 -13.79
N LEU A 84 -0.92 -3.91 -12.60
CA LEU A 84 -0.70 -5.06 -11.72
C LEU A 84 -0.87 -6.43 -12.38
N PRO A 85 -1.94 -6.72 -13.15
CA PRO A 85 -2.07 -8.03 -13.79
C PRO A 85 -0.93 -8.34 -14.77
N ASN A 86 -0.51 -7.33 -15.56
CA ASN A 86 0.59 -7.48 -16.52
C ASN A 86 1.92 -7.65 -15.78
N SER A 87 2.18 -6.85 -14.75
CA SER A 87 3.42 -6.94 -13.96
C SER A 87 3.55 -8.27 -13.23
N LEU A 88 2.44 -8.89 -12.80
CA LEU A 88 2.46 -10.26 -12.28
C LEU A 88 2.83 -11.27 -13.36
N GLN A 89 2.28 -11.12 -14.58
CA GLN A 89 2.59 -12.01 -15.71
C GLN A 89 4.07 -11.92 -16.13
N GLU A 90 4.67 -10.73 -16.10
CA GLU A 90 6.09 -10.51 -16.41
C GLU A 90 7.03 -11.29 -15.48
N VAL A 91 6.60 -11.54 -14.24
CA VAL A 91 7.35 -12.34 -13.26
C VAL A 91 6.87 -13.80 -13.16
N GLY A 92 6.00 -14.22 -14.07
CA GLY A 92 5.59 -15.62 -14.23
C GLY A 92 4.39 -16.04 -13.39
N PHE A 93 3.62 -15.09 -12.84
CA PHE A 93 2.42 -15.36 -12.04
C PHE A 93 1.18 -14.67 -12.62
N SER A 94 0.02 -15.11 -12.20
CA SER A 94 -1.27 -14.49 -12.50
C SER A 94 -1.99 -14.07 -11.21
N CYS A 95 -3.04 -13.29 -11.35
CA CYS A 95 -3.89 -12.93 -10.20
C CYS A 95 -4.54 -14.17 -9.54
N LEU A 96 -4.69 -15.28 -10.26
CA LEU A 96 -5.26 -16.53 -9.74
C LEU A 96 -4.29 -17.33 -8.87
N ASP A 97 -3.00 -17.07 -8.98
CA ASP A 97 -1.95 -17.77 -8.23
C ASP A 97 -1.76 -17.17 -6.83
N ILE A 98 -2.24 -15.93 -6.59
CA ILE A 98 -2.11 -15.26 -5.31
C ILE A 98 -2.95 -15.97 -4.25
N THR A 99 -2.31 -16.39 -3.18
CA THR A 99 -2.95 -17.11 -2.05
C THR A 99 -3.35 -16.17 -0.92
N ASP A 100 -2.61 -15.07 -0.75
CA ASP A 100 -2.82 -14.10 0.31
C ASP A 100 -2.60 -12.68 -0.21
N VAL A 101 -3.44 -11.75 0.21
CA VAL A 101 -3.27 -10.32 0.00
C VAL A 101 -3.23 -9.65 1.36
N ILE A 102 -2.17 -8.92 1.66
CA ILE A 102 -2.04 -8.12 2.88
C ILE A 102 -2.29 -6.66 2.52
N LEU A 103 -3.28 -6.02 3.13
CA LEU A 103 -3.56 -4.60 2.95
C LEU A 103 -2.92 -3.82 4.09
N THR A 104 -1.98 -2.91 3.78
CA THR A 104 -1.41 -2.02 4.80
C THR A 104 -2.49 -1.13 5.40
N HIS A 105 -3.38 -0.63 4.55
CA HIS A 105 -4.60 0.11 4.87
C HIS A 105 -5.55 0.08 3.67
N LEU A 106 -6.71 0.75 3.77
CA LEU A 106 -7.77 0.63 2.78
C LEU A 106 -8.03 1.92 1.97
N HIS A 107 -7.06 2.83 1.86
CA HIS A 107 -7.16 3.93 0.91
C HIS A 107 -7.19 3.39 -0.53
N PHE A 108 -7.82 4.15 -1.42
CA PHE A 108 -8.10 3.71 -2.80
C PHE A 108 -6.85 3.35 -3.61
N ASP A 109 -5.69 3.95 -3.29
CA ASP A 109 -4.42 3.71 -3.98
C ASP A 109 -3.66 2.48 -3.47
N HIS A 110 -4.12 1.87 -2.39
CA HIS A 110 -3.64 0.59 -1.86
C HIS A 110 -4.64 -0.54 -2.03
N ALA A 111 -5.94 -0.27 -1.88
CA ALA A 111 -7.00 -1.27 -1.87
C ALA A 111 -7.90 -1.27 -3.12
N GLY A 112 -7.77 -0.27 -3.99
CA GLY A 112 -8.63 -0.15 -5.19
C GLY A 112 -8.49 -1.30 -6.17
N GLY A 113 -7.35 -2.00 -6.19
CA GLY A 113 -7.13 -3.16 -7.05
C GLY A 113 -7.72 -4.48 -6.53
N ILE A 114 -8.32 -4.51 -5.33
CA ILE A 114 -8.98 -5.72 -4.76
C ILE A 114 -10.11 -6.18 -5.67
N VAL A 115 -10.92 -5.25 -6.14
CA VAL A 115 -12.01 -5.48 -7.08
C VAL A 115 -11.65 -4.83 -8.41
N SER A 116 -11.83 -5.53 -9.49
CA SER A 116 -11.62 -5.03 -10.86
C SER A 116 -12.87 -5.20 -11.69
N GLU A 117 -13.02 -4.32 -12.69
CA GLU A 117 -14.06 -4.43 -13.70
C GLU A 117 -13.48 -5.12 -14.95
N PHE A 118 -14.10 -6.25 -15.34
CA PHE A 118 -13.79 -6.95 -16.57
C PHE A 118 -15.09 -7.14 -17.36
N ASP A 119 -15.12 -6.67 -18.58
CA ASP A 119 -16.30 -6.74 -19.48
C ASP A 119 -17.59 -6.22 -18.83
N GLY A 120 -17.49 -5.14 -18.04
CA GLY A 120 -18.63 -4.54 -17.34
C GLY A 120 -19.05 -5.28 -16.06
N VAL A 121 -18.31 -6.30 -15.64
CA VAL A 121 -18.62 -7.09 -14.43
C VAL A 121 -17.57 -6.82 -13.35
N MET A 122 -18.05 -6.46 -12.16
CA MET A 122 -17.20 -6.30 -10.97
C MET A 122 -16.90 -7.66 -10.36
N GLN A 123 -15.60 -7.96 -10.18
CA GLN A 123 -15.16 -9.23 -9.61
C GLN A 123 -13.88 -9.05 -8.77
N LEU A 124 -13.63 -10.01 -7.86
CA LEU A 124 -12.35 -10.01 -7.13
C LEU A 124 -11.20 -10.23 -8.10
N THR A 125 -10.19 -9.37 -8.02
CA THR A 125 -8.96 -9.52 -8.81
C THR A 125 -8.18 -10.76 -8.38
N PHE A 126 -8.25 -11.11 -7.08
CA PHE A 126 -7.56 -12.25 -6.47
C PHE A 126 -8.58 -13.22 -5.84
N PRO A 127 -9.37 -13.97 -6.65
CA PRO A 127 -10.49 -14.75 -6.14
C PRO A 127 -10.06 -15.93 -5.25
N ASN A 128 -8.82 -16.40 -5.37
CA ASN A 128 -8.27 -17.49 -4.57
C ASN A 128 -7.65 -17.01 -3.26
N ALA A 129 -7.34 -15.70 -3.14
CA ALA A 129 -6.62 -15.15 -2.01
C ALA A 129 -7.50 -14.96 -0.76
N THR A 130 -6.88 -15.09 0.41
CA THR A 130 -7.36 -14.54 1.67
C THR A 130 -6.83 -13.11 1.81
N HIS A 131 -7.70 -12.13 2.12
CA HIS A 131 -7.31 -10.74 2.28
C HIS A 131 -7.23 -10.37 3.76
N TRP A 132 -6.03 -9.97 4.20
CA TRP A 132 -5.69 -9.71 5.60
C TRP A 132 -5.75 -8.21 5.90
N VAL A 133 -6.63 -7.82 6.81
CA VAL A 133 -6.91 -6.41 7.15
C VAL A 133 -7.01 -6.27 8.66
N GLN A 134 -6.51 -5.17 9.21
CA GLN A 134 -6.75 -4.84 10.61
C GLN A 134 -8.23 -4.51 10.84
N LYS A 135 -8.80 -5.03 11.93
CA LYS A 135 -10.21 -4.80 12.28
C LYS A 135 -10.56 -3.32 12.35
N ALA A 136 -9.73 -2.50 12.99
CA ALA A 136 -9.96 -1.06 13.08
C ALA A 136 -10.00 -0.39 11.68
N GLU A 137 -9.14 -0.82 10.75
CA GLU A 137 -9.11 -0.31 9.38
C GLU A 137 -10.40 -0.64 8.61
N TRP A 138 -10.87 -1.87 8.78
CA TRP A 138 -12.11 -2.30 8.15
C TRP A 138 -13.33 -1.51 8.63
N GLU A 139 -13.41 -1.26 9.93
CA GLU A 139 -14.52 -0.49 10.51
C GLU A 139 -14.54 0.96 10.04
N ILE A 140 -13.37 1.61 9.93
CA ILE A 140 -13.27 2.96 9.39
C ILE A 140 -13.65 3.00 7.92
N ALA A 141 -13.17 2.05 7.11
CA ALA A 141 -13.49 2.00 5.69
C ALA A 141 -14.99 1.87 5.42
N LYS A 142 -15.74 1.20 6.31
CA LYS A 142 -17.21 1.11 6.23
C LYS A 142 -17.93 2.44 6.48
N THR A 143 -17.41 3.23 7.41
CA THR A 143 -18.05 4.46 7.87
C THR A 143 -17.00 5.57 8.10
N PRO A 144 -16.27 5.98 7.04
CA PRO A 144 -15.25 6.99 7.19
C PRO A 144 -15.88 8.33 7.59
N ASP A 145 -15.16 9.11 8.39
CA ASP A 145 -15.58 10.47 8.68
C ASP A 145 -15.48 11.37 7.42
N MET A 146 -16.03 12.57 7.52
CA MET A 146 -16.12 13.50 6.40
C MET A 146 -14.74 13.93 5.85
N LEU A 147 -13.68 13.93 6.67
CA LEU A 147 -12.32 14.31 6.23
C LEU A 147 -11.66 13.20 5.42
N ASN A 148 -11.92 11.94 5.81
CA ASN A 148 -11.29 10.76 5.23
C ASN A 148 -12.15 10.08 4.15
N ALA A 149 -13.44 10.42 4.02
CA ALA A 149 -14.39 9.75 3.11
C ALA A 149 -13.93 9.71 1.65
N ALA A 150 -13.13 10.69 1.18
CA ALA A 150 -12.65 10.72 -0.19
C ALA A 150 -11.57 9.65 -0.49
N ALA A 151 -10.89 9.16 0.55
CA ALA A 151 -9.83 8.16 0.44
C ALA A 151 -10.36 6.71 0.41
N TYR A 152 -11.57 6.47 0.92
CA TYR A 152 -12.21 5.16 0.98
C TYR A 152 -13.32 5.03 -0.05
N ASN A 153 -13.51 3.83 -0.57
CA ASN A 153 -14.59 3.53 -1.50
C ASN A 153 -15.17 2.13 -1.21
N TYR A 154 -15.70 1.96 0.01
CA TYR A 154 -16.14 0.67 0.53
C TYR A 154 -17.02 -0.12 -0.44
N GLN A 155 -18.07 0.51 -1.00
CA GLN A 155 -19.04 -0.18 -1.85
C GLN A 155 -18.45 -0.72 -3.16
N VAL A 156 -17.44 -0.05 -3.70
CA VAL A 156 -16.86 -0.40 -5.01
C VAL A 156 -15.62 -1.26 -4.85
N ASP A 157 -14.81 -0.99 -3.82
CA ASP A 157 -13.49 -1.62 -3.69
C ASP A 157 -13.47 -2.78 -2.70
N LEU A 158 -14.37 -2.79 -1.69
CA LEU A 158 -14.23 -3.66 -0.52
C LEU A 158 -15.42 -4.58 -0.24
N ALA A 159 -16.65 -4.14 -0.50
CA ALA A 159 -17.87 -4.89 -0.11
C ALA A 159 -17.89 -6.34 -0.63
N LEU A 160 -17.36 -6.55 -1.83
CA LEU A 160 -17.30 -7.88 -2.46
C LEU A 160 -16.41 -8.87 -1.68
N LEU A 161 -15.39 -8.39 -0.92
CA LEU A 161 -14.58 -9.26 -0.06
C LEU A 161 -15.41 -9.92 1.04
N GLU A 162 -16.26 -9.13 1.69
CA GLU A 162 -17.14 -9.61 2.75
C GLU A 162 -18.20 -10.56 2.17
N GLU A 163 -18.80 -10.19 1.06
CA GLU A 163 -19.80 -11.01 0.34
C GLU A 163 -19.23 -12.37 -0.06
N LYS A 164 -18.01 -12.42 -0.58
CA LYS A 164 -17.36 -13.67 -1.04
C LYS A 164 -16.65 -14.45 0.07
N GLY A 165 -16.65 -13.96 1.32
CA GLY A 165 -15.99 -14.62 2.44
C GLY A 165 -14.46 -14.69 2.30
N LYS A 166 -13.85 -13.72 1.61
CA LYS A 166 -12.42 -13.65 1.34
C LYS A 166 -11.66 -12.72 2.27
N LEU A 167 -12.35 -12.09 3.22
CA LEU A 167 -11.81 -11.20 4.22
C LEU A 167 -11.38 -11.96 5.49
N LYS A 168 -10.19 -11.64 5.98
CA LYS A 168 -9.69 -12.07 7.28
C LYS A 168 -9.29 -10.86 8.11
N LEU A 169 -10.01 -10.62 9.20
CA LEU A 169 -9.71 -9.54 10.13
C LEU A 169 -8.72 -10.01 11.19
N VAL A 170 -7.70 -9.18 11.44
CA VAL A 170 -6.70 -9.35 12.50
C VAL A 170 -6.72 -8.13 13.42
N ASP A 171 -6.15 -8.24 14.62
CA ASP A 171 -6.02 -7.11 15.55
C ASP A 171 -4.65 -7.12 16.20
N GLY A 172 -3.86 -6.08 15.98
CA GLY A 172 -2.49 -5.95 16.47
C GLY A 172 -1.45 -6.66 15.61
N GLU A 173 -0.62 -7.49 16.22
CA GLU A 173 0.39 -8.31 15.53
C GLU A 173 -0.20 -9.66 15.13
N HIS A 174 0.15 -10.11 13.91
CA HIS A 174 -0.30 -11.41 13.43
C HIS A 174 0.70 -12.02 12.45
N GLN A 175 1.02 -13.31 12.65
CA GLN A 175 1.87 -14.08 11.74
C GLN A 175 1.03 -14.57 10.56
N ILE A 176 1.43 -14.20 9.35
CA ILE A 176 0.76 -14.60 8.10
C ILE A 176 1.36 -15.92 7.58
N SER A 177 2.71 -15.99 7.52
CA SER A 177 3.48 -17.18 7.12
C SER A 177 4.72 -17.30 8.01
N GLU A 178 5.61 -18.23 7.76
CA GLU A 178 6.83 -18.41 8.56
C GLU A 178 7.68 -17.12 8.60
N HIS A 179 7.72 -16.38 7.47
CA HIS A 179 8.61 -15.23 7.33
C HIS A 179 7.89 -13.88 7.23
N VAL A 180 6.55 -13.86 7.21
CA VAL A 180 5.75 -12.64 7.01
C VAL A 180 4.83 -12.41 8.19
N GLU A 181 5.01 -11.25 8.85
CA GLU A 181 4.24 -10.80 10.00
C GLU A 181 3.67 -9.41 9.74
N VAL A 182 2.44 -9.17 10.14
CA VAL A 182 1.83 -7.83 10.14
C VAL A 182 1.82 -7.25 11.56
N MET A 183 2.02 -5.94 11.64
CA MET A 183 1.99 -5.20 12.91
C MET A 183 1.19 -3.91 12.75
N LYS A 184 0.12 -3.77 13.52
CA LYS A 184 -0.65 -2.53 13.58
C LYS A 184 0.19 -1.43 14.25
N VAL A 185 0.31 -0.28 13.59
CA VAL A 185 1.04 0.89 14.11
C VAL A 185 0.16 2.14 14.19
N GLY A 186 -0.91 2.20 13.41
CA GLY A 186 -1.78 3.37 13.31
C GLY A 186 -1.07 4.58 12.69
N GLY A 187 -1.64 5.76 12.89
CA GLY A 187 -1.05 7.04 12.48
C GLY A 187 -1.58 7.54 11.15
N HIS A 188 -1.23 6.94 10.03
CA HIS A 188 -1.76 7.28 8.71
C HIS A 188 -3.27 7.03 8.65
N THR A 189 -3.67 5.84 9.05
CA THR A 189 -5.05 5.49 9.42
C THR A 189 -5.06 4.87 10.81
N GLU A 190 -6.23 4.68 11.43
CA GLU A 190 -6.31 4.08 12.77
C GLU A 190 -5.89 2.60 12.76
N GLY A 191 -6.24 1.89 11.70
CA GLY A 191 -5.93 0.49 11.52
C GLY A 191 -4.68 0.22 10.67
N PHE A 192 -3.86 1.23 10.40
CA PHE A 192 -2.68 1.07 9.56
C PHE A 192 -1.73 0.00 10.11
N GLN A 193 -1.26 -0.90 9.23
CA GLN A 193 -0.28 -1.92 9.55
C GLN A 193 0.93 -1.86 8.63
N ILE A 194 2.09 -2.16 9.18
CA ILE A 194 3.32 -2.46 8.44
C ILE A 194 3.46 -3.95 8.24
N VAL A 195 4.27 -4.37 7.26
CA VAL A 195 4.58 -5.79 7.06
C VAL A 195 6.07 -6.01 7.33
N LYS A 196 6.38 -6.85 8.32
CA LYS A 196 7.73 -7.28 8.66
C LYS A 196 8.07 -8.54 7.87
N LEU A 197 9.26 -8.56 7.30
CA LEU A 197 9.81 -9.65 6.54
C LEU A 197 11.01 -10.21 7.31
N ASN A 198 10.90 -11.44 7.82
CA ASN A 198 11.89 -12.07 8.70
C ASN A 198 12.52 -13.27 7.99
N PHE A 199 13.32 -13.02 6.94
CA PHE A 199 14.01 -14.08 6.21
C PHE A 199 15.24 -14.56 6.97
N PRO A 200 15.73 -15.81 6.71
CA PRO A 200 16.89 -16.36 7.39
C PRO A 200 18.14 -15.49 7.29
N ASP A 201 18.36 -14.88 6.11
CA ASP A 201 19.58 -14.12 5.81
C ASP A 201 19.39 -12.60 5.90
N CYS A 202 18.17 -12.11 5.96
CA CYS A 202 17.91 -10.68 6.08
C CYS A 202 16.51 -10.39 6.65
N LYS A 203 16.40 -9.23 7.29
CA LYS A 203 15.11 -8.67 7.71
C LYS A 203 14.82 -7.43 6.88
N ALA A 204 13.56 -7.16 6.62
CA ALA A 204 13.10 -5.94 5.96
C ALA A 204 11.71 -5.55 6.45
N VAL A 205 11.26 -4.34 6.10
CA VAL A 205 9.90 -3.88 6.40
C VAL A 205 9.29 -3.18 5.19
N PHE A 206 8.04 -3.51 4.89
CA PHE A 206 7.22 -2.70 4.00
C PHE A 206 6.49 -1.68 4.87
N ALA A 207 6.91 -0.41 4.75
CA ALA A 207 6.45 0.65 5.64
C ALA A 207 5.13 1.29 5.20
N GLY A 208 4.68 1.02 3.95
CA GLY A 208 3.51 1.68 3.37
C GLY A 208 3.58 3.19 3.52
N ASP A 209 2.48 3.82 3.86
CA ASP A 209 2.36 5.27 3.92
C ASP A 209 2.88 5.93 5.21
N ILE A 210 3.42 5.15 6.14
CA ILE A 210 4.24 5.74 7.24
C ILE A 210 5.55 6.32 6.68
N ILE A 211 6.16 5.65 5.70
CA ILE A 211 7.36 6.11 4.99
C ILE A 211 7.17 5.80 3.49
N PRO A 212 6.32 6.57 2.77
CA PRO A 212 5.96 6.24 1.40
C PRO A 212 7.09 6.43 0.39
N THR A 213 8.04 7.33 0.68
CA THR A 213 9.17 7.66 -0.20
C THR A 213 10.44 7.93 0.59
N GLU A 214 11.60 7.89 -0.07
CA GLU A 214 12.90 8.20 0.53
C GLU A 214 12.95 9.59 1.21
N PRO A 215 12.41 10.67 0.63
CA PRO A 215 12.30 11.95 1.35
C PRO A 215 11.56 11.86 2.68
N HIS A 216 10.53 11.01 2.78
CA HIS A 216 9.83 10.78 4.05
C HIS A 216 10.70 10.03 5.07
N LEU A 217 11.68 9.26 4.64
CA LEU A 217 12.64 8.61 5.55
C LEU A 217 13.61 9.60 6.18
N TYR A 218 14.19 10.50 5.38
CA TYR A 218 15.30 11.36 5.82
C TYR A 218 14.87 12.75 6.27
N LEU A 219 13.80 13.30 5.72
CA LEU A 219 13.32 14.63 6.08
C LEU A 219 12.30 14.56 7.25
N PRO A 220 12.13 15.64 8.00
CA PRO A 220 11.12 15.74 9.07
C PRO A 220 9.71 15.95 8.46
N VAL A 221 9.34 15.10 7.53
CA VAL A 221 8.06 15.16 6.81
C VAL A 221 7.05 14.25 7.48
N ILE A 222 5.86 14.77 7.68
CA ILE A 222 4.63 14.04 8.00
C ILE A 222 3.56 14.60 7.09
N SER A 223 2.97 13.74 6.29
CA SER A 223 1.93 14.09 5.31
C SER A 223 0.72 14.77 5.98
N ALA A 224 0.00 15.59 5.24
CA ALA A 224 -1.27 16.16 5.70
C ALA A 224 -2.43 15.14 5.67
N TYR A 225 -2.23 13.99 5.05
CA TYR A 225 -3.22 12.91 5.01
C TYR A 225 -3.31 12.11 6.31
N GLU A 226 -2.38 12.30 7.25
CA GLU A 226 -2.29 11.55 8.50
C GLU A 226 -3.44 11.88 9.45
N ILE A 227 -4.14 10.87 9.95
CA ILE A 227 -5.17 11.08 10.99
C ILE A 227 -4.54 11.41 12.36
N SER A 228 -3.33 10.89 12.62
CA SER A 228 -2.56 11.17 13.84
C SER A 228 -1.09 11.39 13.50
N ARG A 229 -0.71 12.66 13.30
CA ARG A 229 0.68 13.04 13.06
C ARG A 229 1.64 12.54 14.16
N LYS A 230 1.17 12.51 15.41
CA LYS A 230 1.96 12.02 16.55
C LYS A 230 2.25 10.53 16.45
N ASP A 231 1.26 9.73 16.09
CA ASP A 231 1.42 8.28 16.03
C ASP A 231 2.16 7.87 14.75
N THR A 232 1.92 8.53 13.60
CA THR A 232 2.77 8.38 12.40
C THR A 232 4.23 8.68 12.71
N PHE A 233 4.52 9.76 13.45
CA PHE A 233 5.91 10.08 13.80
C PHE A 233 6.53 9.02 14.70
N LYS A 234 5.80 8.49 15.69
CA LYS A 234 6.27 7.38 16.53
C LYS A 234 6.53 6.11 15.70
N ALA A 235 5.60 5.74 14.81
CA ALA A 235 5.76 4.61 13.92
C ALA A 235 7.00 4.77 13.02
N LYS A 236 7.19 5.96 12.44
CA LYS A 236 8.37 6.29 11.64
C LYS A 236 9.67 6.13 12.43
N LEU A 237 9.73 6.63 13.67
CA LEU A 237 10.92 6.47 14.53
C LEU A 237 11.18 5.00 14.85
N MET A 238 10.15 4.26 15.24
CA MET A 238 10.23 2.82 15.50
C MET A 238 10.78 2.05 14.29
N ILE A 239 10.25 2.32 13.07
CA ILE A 239 10.73 1.68 11.85
C ILE A 239 12.20 2.01 11.59
N LYS A 240 12.61 3.27 11.78
CA LYS A 240 14.01 3.68 11.61
C LYS A 240 14.95 3.01 12.62
N GLU A 241 14.51 2.82 13.86
CA GLU A 241 15.28 2.16 14.92
C GLU A 241 15.53 0.66 14.63
N LEU A 242 14.70 0.02 13.78
CA LEU A 242 14.96 -1.36 13.36
C LEU A 242 16.29 -1.50 12.60
N ASN A 243 16.75 -0.45 11.94
CA ASN A 243 17.99 -0.41 11.15
C ASN A 243 18.07 -1.58 10.13
N ILE A 244 17.01 -1.80 9.41
CA ILE A 244 16.85 -2.81 8.35
C ILE A 244 16.35 -2.13 7.07
N PRO A 245 16.49 -2.74 5.89
CA PRO A 245 15.93 -2.25 4.64
C PRO A 245 14.43 -1.94 4.75
N ILE A 246 14.03 -0.80 4.18
CA ILE A 246 12.64 -0.32 4.15
C ILE A 246 12.17 -0.30 2.70
N PHE A 247 11.08 -0.99 2.40
CA PHE A 247 10.40 -0.89 1.12
C PHE A 247 9.42 0.29 1.13
N PHE A 248 9.49 1.12 0.08
CA PHE A 248 8.65 2.29 -0.11
C PHE A 248 7.45 1.99 -0.99
N SER A 249 6.25 2.41 -0.57
CA SER A 249 5.01 2.24 -1.35
C SER A 249 4.96 3.13 -2.59
N HIS A 250 5.63 4.30 -2.58
CA HIS A 250 5.40 5.33 -3.60
C HIS A 250 6.65 5.95 -4.22
N ASP A 251 7.84 5.44 -3.95
CA ASP A 251 9.07 5.97 -4.54
C ASP A 251 9.42 5.28 -5.87
N THR A 252 10.23 5.94 -6.69
CA THR A 252 10.88 5.34 -7.86
C THR A 252 11.94 4.32 -7.45
N GLU A 253 12.66 4.59 -6.37
CA GLU A 253 13.46 3.61 -5.66
C GLU A 253 12.55 2.78 -4.75
N VAL A 254 12.63 1.45 -4.88
CA VAL A 254 11.69 0.56 -4.19
C VAL A 254 12.05 0.36 -2.72
N TRP A 255 13.33 0.45 -2.37
CA TRP A 255 13.82 0.26 -1.00
C TRP A 255 14.96 1.22 -0.64
N SER A 256 15.13 1.45 0.66
CA SER A 256 16.31 2.11 1.22
C SER A 256 17.54 1.17 1.13
N THR A 257 18.65 1.72 0.73
CA THR A 257 19.97 1.05 0.81
C THR A 257 20.58 1.19 2.19
#